data_0d31dd75daaa00e57a7817982f2906af
#
_entry.id   0d31dd75daaa00e57a7817982f2906af
#
_cell.length_a   1.000
_cell.length_b   1.000
_cell.length_c   1.000
_cell.angle_alpha   90.00
_cell.angle_beta   90.00
_cell.angle_gamma   90.00
#
_symmetry.space_group_name_H-M   'P 1'
#
loop_
_entity.id
_entity.type
_entity.pdbx_description
1 polymer ?
#
loop_
_entity_poly.entity_id
_entity_poly.type
_entity_poly.pdbx_seq_one_letter_code
_entity_poly.pdbx_strand_id
1 'polypeptide(L)'
;MTQWIDSPAGFLYCCDLSNGEELINKLNLSGIGMTSQRTRERLLGRLMEQGISNMEVLDVIRSTPRHIFLDEALSHRAYEDVALPIGFNQTISQPYVVARMTAAIIAGGPLNKVLEIGTGCGYQTAVIAQLAKSVYTVERIKPLLERARKNLKLLGLRNVEFKHSDGSGGWEGKGPFDAIITTAAPQQIPQELLAQLADGGRLVIPVGVENHQELRLIVRQGKEFITEILDLVRFVPLLVGQVHH
;
A
#
# COMPACT_ATOMS: atom_id res chain seq x y z
N MET A 1 -26.00 -0.86 20.74
CA MET A 1 -26.64 -1.55 21.90
C MET A 1 -26.14 -0.86 23.14
N THR A 2 -27.02 -0.17 23.83
CA THR A 2 -26.73 0.49 25.11
C THR A 2 -26.91 -0.53 26.24
N GLN A 3 -25.87 -0.83 26.98
CA GLN A 3 -25.93 -1.67 28.18
C GLN A 3 -25.89 -0.77 29.41
N TRP A 4 -26.87 -0.92 30.30
CA TRP A 4 -26.96 -0.21 31.58
C TRP A 4 -26.26 -1.03 32.66
N ILE A 5 -25.36 -0.41 33.42
CA ILE A 5 -24.67 -1.05 34.55
C ILE A 5 -25.07 -0.33 35.83
N ASP A 6 -25.57 -1.08 36.81
CA ASP A 6 -25.88 -0.57 38.14
C ASP A 6 -24.60 -0.33 38.95
N SER A 7 -24.48 0.86 39.52
CA SER A 7 -23.40 1.19 40.45
C SER A 7 -23.90 1.06 41.91
N PRO A 8 -23.01 0.76 42.86
CA PRO A 8 -23.37 0.66 44.29
C PRO A 8 -23.92 1.95 44.91
N ALA A 9 -23.90 3.06 44.19
CA ALA A 9 -24.38 4.36 44.63
C ALA A 9 -25.72 4.80 43.99
N GLY A 10 -26.42 3.88 43.26
CA GLY A 10 -27.75 4.14 42.70
C GLY A 10 -27.81 5.09 41.49
N PHE A 11 -26.67 5.36 40.82
CA PHE A 11 -26.62 6.14 39.57
C PHE A 11 -26.44 5.23 38.36
N LEU A 12 -27.36 5.32 37.41
CA LEU A 12 -27.25 4.67 36.10
C LEU A 12 -26.30 5.46 35.22
N TYR A 13 -25.15 4.89 34.91
CA TYR A 13 -24.27 5.45 33.87
C TYR A 13 -24.57 4.77 32.53
N CYS A 14 -24.89 5.57 31.54
CA CYS A 14 -24.98 5.13 30.16
C CYS A 14 -23.55 5.07 29.59
N CYS A 15 -22.96 3.88 29.54
CA CYS A 15 -21.71 3.65 28.79
C CYS A 15 -22.07 3.58 27.33
N ASP A 16 -21.74 4.63 26.60
CA ASP A 16 -21.79 4.62 25.13
C ASP A 16 -20.61 3.79 24.62
N LEU A 17 -20.88 2.52 24.26
CA LEU A 17 -19.88 1.57 23.75
C LEU A 17 -19.21 2.07 22.46
N SER A 18 -19.85 2.98 21.72
CA SER A 18 -19.28 3.59 20.51
C SER A 18 -18.05 4.44 20.82
N ASN A 19 -18.02 5.13 21.96
CA ASN A 19 -16.89 5.95 22.40
C ASN A 19 -15.68 5.09 22.81
N GLY A 20 -15.92 3.90 23.38
CA GLY A 20 -14.86 2.97 23.77
C GLY A 20 -14.13 2.35 22.55
N GLU A 21 -14.88 1.90 21.55
CA GLU A 21 -14.30 1.36 20.32
C GLU A 21 -13.55 2.45 19.52
N GLU A 22 -14.08 3.66 19.45
CA GLU A 22 -13.42 4.79 18.79
C GLU A 22 -12.11 5.17 19.50
N LEU A 23 -12.08 5.16 20.82
CA LEU A 23 -10.87 5.43 21.61
C LEU A 23 -9.82 4.34 21.42
N ILE A 24 -10.21 3.06 21.45
CA ILE A 24 -9.32 1.92 21.21
C ILE A 24 -8.75 1.99 19.79
N ASN A 25 -9.58 2.31 18.79
CA ASN A 25 -9.12 2.47 17.43
C ASN A 25 -8.13 3.64 17.29
N LYS A 26 -8.37 4.78 17.92
CA LYS A 26 -7.42 5.91 17.95
C LYS A 26 -6.10 5.55 18.60
N LEU A 27 -6.11 4.81 19.72
CA LEU A 27 -4.89 4.35 20.40
C LEU A 27 -4.11 3.36 19.52
N ASN A 28 -4.80 2.43 18.87
CA ASN A 28 -4.18 1.48 17.94
C ASN A 28 -3.54 2.19 16.74
N LEU A 29 -4.19 3.20 16.19
CA LEU A 29 -3.66 3.98 15.06
C LEU A 29 -2.48 4.87 15.46
N SER A 30 -2.51 5.48 16.66
CA SER A 30 -1.42 6.33 17.15
C SER A 30 -0.15 5.53 17.45
N GLY A 31 -0.30 4.29 17.93
CA GLY A 31 0.80 3.40 18.33
C GLY A 31 1.45 3.82 19.66
N ILE A 32 2.09 2.85 20.32
CA ILE A 32 2.77 3.02 21.60
C ILE A 32 4.16 2.38 21.51
N GLY A 33 5.16 2.92 22.19
CA GLY A 33 6.51 2.33 22.23
C GLY A 33 7.16 2.27 20.85
N MET A 34 7.42 1.06 20.34
CA MET A 34 8.06 0.82 19.04
C MET A 34 7.19 1.20 17.84
N THR A 35 5.89 1.42 18.03
CA THR A 35 4.96 1.87 17.00
C THR A 35 4.60 3.35 17.11
N SER A 36 5.21 4.07 18.05
CA SER A 36 4.94 5.46 18.37
C SER A 36 5.32 6.43 17.24
N GLN A 37 4.80 7.65 17.33
CA GLN A 37 5.15 8.77 16.45
C GLN A 37 6.66 8.99 16.36
N ARG A 38 7.38 8.93 17.49
CA ARG A 38 8.85 9.09 17.52
C ARG A 38 9.56 8.04 16.66
N THR A 39 9.07 6.80 16.63
CA THR A 39 9.66 5.73 15.81
C THR A 39 9.37 5.97 14.32
N ARG A 40 8.20 6.51 13.99
CA ARG A 40 7.86 6.92 12.62
C ARG A 40 8.78 8.05 12.14
N GLU A 41 9.03 9.08 12.95
CA GLU A 41 9.95 10.17 12.60
C GLU A 41 11.39 9.66 12.35
N ARG A 42 11.85 8.67 13.11
CA ARG A 42 13.15 8.03 12.86
C ARG A 42 13.20 7.30 11.52
N LEU A 43 12.08 6.64 11.13
CA LEU A 43 11.98 6.04 9.80
C LEU A 43 12.10 7.12 8.73
N LEU A 44 11.36 8.23 8.83
CA LEU A 44 11.41 9.31 7.85
C LEU A 44 12.81 9.89 7.71
N GLY A 45 13.54 10.10 8.82
CA GLY A 45 14.94 10.51 8.78
C GLY A 45 15.80 9.59 7.92
N ARG A 46 15.66 8.26 8.11
CA ARG A 46 16.38 7.28 7.29
C ARG A 46 15.97 7.31 5.80
N LEU A 47 14.68 7.49 5.50
CA LEU A 47 14.22 7.62 4.12
C LEU A 47 14.82 8.86 3.44
N MET A 48 14.90 9.99 4.15
CA MET A 48 15.55 11.22 3.65
C MET A 48 17.05 11.02 3.43
N GLU A 49 17.75 10.36 4.35
CA GLU A 49 19.17 9.99 4.21
C GLU A 49 19.42 9.09 2.99
N GLN A 50 18.45 8.26 2.61
CA GLN A 50 18.48 7.40 1.41
C GLN A 50 18.04 8.13 0.13
N GLY A 51 17.78 9.45 0.20
CA GLY A 51 17.48 10.27 -0.96
C GLY A 51 15.98 10.46 -1.28
N ILE A 52 15.07 10.05 -0.40
CA ILE A 52 13.64 10.38 -0.55
C ILE A 52 13.44 11.84 -0.15
N SER A 53 13.24 12.72 -1.12
CA SER A 53 13.10 14.17 -0.91
C SER A 53 11.68 14.70 -1.10
N ASN A 54 10.76 13.88 -1.63
CA ASN A 54 9.39 14.32 -1.83
C ASN A 54 8.62 14.39 -0.51
N MET A 55 8.30 15.60 -0.06
CA MET A 55 7.66 15.86 1.22
C MET A 55 6.23 15.29 1.30
N GLU A 56 5.49 15.31 0.20
CA GLU A 56 4.12 14.77 0.15
C GLU A 56 4.11 13.26 0.41
N VAL A 57 5.07 12.53 -0.17
CA VAL A 57 5.28 11.10 0.10
C VAL A 57 5.67 10.85 1.54
N LEU A 58 6.62 11.64 2.08
CA LEU A 58 7.06 11.52 3.47
C LEU A 58 5.92 11.78 4.44
N ASP A 59 5.06 12.77 4.19
CA ASP A 59 3.92 13.11 5.04
C ASP A 59 2.85 12.02 5.04
N VAL A 60 2.59 11.42 3.88
CA VAL A 60 1.66 10.28 3.79
C VAL A 60 2.22 9.05 4.49
N ILE A 61 3.51 8.75 4.36
CA ILE A 61 4.15 7.64 5.09
C ILE A 61 4.13 7.89 6.60
N ARG A 62 4.36 9.14 7.05
CA ARG A 62 4.26 9.56 8.45
C ARG A 62 2.87 9.29 9.03
N SER A 63 1.84 9.69 8.29
CA SER A 63 0.45 9.58 8.72
C SER A 63 -0.13 8.18 8.63
N THR A 64 0.42 7.31 7.76
CA THR A 64 -0.09 5.94 7.55
C THR A 64 0.49 4.97 8.58
N PRO A 65 -0.30 4.43 9.52
CA PRO A 65 0.19 3.57 10.59
C PRO A 65 0.53 2.18 10.08
N ARG A 66 1.77 1.99 9.63
CA ARG A 66 2.24 0.74 9.00
C ARG A 66 2.04 -0.50 9.88
N HIS A 67 2.11 -0.36 11.19
CA HIS A 67 1.97 -1.46 12.15
C HIS A 67 0.62 -2.17 12.12
N ILE A 68 -0.47 -1.49 11.71
CA ILE A 68 -1.80 -2.13 11.62
C ILE A 68 -1.92 -3.11 10.44
N PHE A 69 -0.98 -3.06 9.50
CA PHE A 69 -0.94 -3.93 8.33
C PHE A 69 -0.17 -5.23 8.57
N LEU A 70 0.44 -5.36 9.73
CA LEU A 70 1.20 -6.53 10.18
C LEU A 70 0.43 -7.32 11.24
N ASP A 71 0.85 -8.56 11.45
CA ASP A 71 0.38 -9.34 12.58
C ASP A 71 0.98 -8.76 13.87
N GLU A 72 0.29 -8.91 15.00
CA GLU A 72 0.67 -8.33 16.29
C GLU A 72 2.11 -8.69 16.67
N ALA A 73 2.51 -9.93 16.46
CA ALA A 73 3.87 -10.41 16.74
C ALA A 73 4.98 -9.64 15.99
N LEU A 74 4.66 -9.04 14.83
CA LEU A 74 5.60 -8.29 14.01
C LEU A 74 5.40 -6.77 14.06
N SER A 75 4.36 -6.30 14.74
CA SER A 75 4.01 -4.88 14.79
C SER A 75 5.13 -3.98 15.34
N HIS A 76 5.92 -4.50 16.30
CA HIS A 76 7.07 -3.80 16.89
C HIS A 76 8.19 -3.53 15.87
N ARG A 77 8.27 -4.29 14.77
CA ARG A 77 9.23 -4.14 13.67
C ARG A 77 8.72 -3.29 12.51
N ALA A 78 7.47 -2.83 12.59
CA ALA A 78 6.78 -2.15 11.48
C ALA A 78 7.54 -0.95 10.89
N TYR A 79 8.36 -0.29 11.70
CA TYR A 79 9.12 0.91 11.31
C TYR A 79 10.62 0.65 11.12
N GLU A 80 11.03 -0.62 11.07
CA GLU A 80 12.31 -1.02 10.48
C GLU A 80 12.24 -0.86 8.96
N ASP A 81 13.34 -0.45 8.33
CA ASP A 81 13.38 -0.32 6.86
C ASP A 81 13.68 -1.67 6.19
N VAL A 82 12.79 -2.63 6.40
CA VAL A 82 12.86 -3.99 5.88
C VAL A 82 11.49 -4.49 5.42
N ALA A 83 11.48 -5.46 4.51
CA ALA A 83 10.29 -6.23 4.17
C ALA A 83 9.97 -7.21 5.30
N LEU A 84 8.68 -7.40 5.61
CA LEU A 84 8.20 -8.30 6.67
C LEU A 84 7.11 -9.23 6.14
N PRO A 85 7.01 -10.48 6.63
CA PRO A 85 5.99 -11.42 6.18
C PRO A 85 4.58 -10.97 6.58
N ILE A 86 3.60 -11.23 5.69
CA ILE A 86 2.18 -10.98 5.90
C ILE A 86 1.31 -12.23 5.73
N GLY A 87 1.94 -13.41 5.69
CA GLY A 87 1.30 -14.69 5.39
C GLY A 87 1.31 -15.02 3.89
N PHE A 88 0.90 -16.22 3.54
CA PHE A 88 0.78 -16.72 2.16
C PHE A 88 2.08 -16.60 1.33
N ASN A 89 3.25 -16.68 1.96
CA ASN A 89 4.56 -16.41 1.36
C ASN A 89 4.65 -15.02 0.71
N GLN A 90 3.89 -14.05 1.22
CA GLN A 90 3.93 -12.66 0.79
C GLN A 90 4.54 -11.76 1.86
N THR A 91 4.97 -10.57 1.45
CA THR A 91 5.57 -9.59 2.34
C THR A 91 4.95 -8.21 2.15
N ILE A 92 4.93 -7.41 3.22
CA ILE A 92 4.79 -5.96 3.10
C ILE A 92 6.15 -5.41 2.66
N SER A 93 6.18 -4.61 1.59
CA SER A 93 7.41 -4.07 1.02
C SER A 93 8.16 -3.18 2.02
N GLN A 94 9.49 -3.13 1.91
CA GLN A 94 10.36 -2.22 2.66
C GLN A 94 9.88 -0.78 2.54
N PRO A 95 9.85 0.01 3.63
CA PRO A 95 9.41 1.41 3.60
C PRO A 95 10.11 2.28 2.55
N TYR A 96 11.43 2.13 2.39
CA TYR A 96 12.18 2.82 1.34
C TYR A 96 11.63 2.53 -0.06
N VAL A 97 11.37 1.26 -0.36
CA VAL A 97 10.85 0.85 -1.68
C VAL A 97 9.45 1.43 -1.91
N VAL A 98 8.58 1.39 -0.90
CA VAL A 98 7.25 2.03 -0.96
C VAL A 98 7.37 3.53 -1.26
N ALA A 99 8.25 4.24 -0.55
CA ALA A 99 8.50 5.66 -0.76
C ALA A 99 9.05 5.95 -2.17
N ARG A 100 10.04 5.16 -2.63
CA ARG A 100 10.68 5.31 -3.95
C ARG A 100 9.69 5.10 -5.09
N MET A 101 8.89 4.03 -5.01
CA MET A 101 7.86 3.73 -6.02
C MET A 101 6.77 4.81 -6.04
N THR A 102 6.31 5.26 -4.87
CA THR A 102 5.30 6.31 -4.76
C THR A 102 5.83 7.65 -5.30
N ALA A 103 7.05 8.04 -4.96
CA ALA A 103 7.68 9.26 -5.49
C ALA A 103 7.80 9.22 -7.01
N ALA A 104 8.13 8.06 -7.58
CA ALA A 104 8.27 7.89 -9.02
C ALA A 104 6.95 8.08 -9.78
N ILE A 105 5.82 7.59 -9.22
CA ILE A 105 4.51 7.76 -9.89
C ILE A 105 3.97 9.18 -9.78
N ILE A 106 4.12 9.86 -8.63
CA ILE A 106 3.58 11.22 -8.44
C ILE A 106 4.40 12.29 -9.16
N ALA A 107 5.66 12.01 -9.52
CA ALA A 107 6.49 12.94 -10.28
C ALA A 107 5.96 13.23 -11.70
N GLY A 108 4.94 12.49 -12.16
CA GLY A 108 4.23 12.74 -13.42
C GLY A 108 3.14 13.81 -13.33
N GLY A 109 2.83 14.29 -12.14
CA GLY A 109 1.72 15.23 -11.90
C GLY A 109 0.53 14.59 -11.18
N PRO A 110 -0.63 15.23 -11.20
CA PRO A 110 -1.82 14.78 -10.47
C PRO A 110 -2.27 13.36 -10.86
N LEU A 111 -2.58 12.53 -9.87
CA LEU A 111 -3.05 11.16 -10.06
C LEU A 111 -4.58 11.09 -9.95
N ASN A 112 -5.29 11.02 -11.08
CA ASN A 112 -6.74 10.80 -11.08
C ASN A 112 -7.08 9.33 -10.93
N LYS A 113 -6.40 8.46 -11.70
CA LYS A 113 -6.60 7.01 -11.68
C LYS A 113 -5.28 6.29 -11.55
N VAL A 114 -5.14 5.49 -10.52
CA VAL A 114 -3.96 4.63 -10.31
C VAL A 114 -4.39 3.17 -10.29
N LEU A 115 -3.66 2.32 -11.00
CA LEU A 115 -3.79 0.87 -10.90
C LEU A 115 -2.65 0.30 -10.05
N GLU A 116 -2.97 -0.53 -9.09
CA GLU A 116 -2.02 -1.31 -8.31
C GLU A 116 -2.21 -2.80 -8.58
N ILE A 117 -1.12 -3.51 -8.87
CA ILE A 117 -1.08 -4.96 -9.00
C ILE A 117 -0.34 -5.55 -7.80
N GLY A 118 -1.05 -6.32 -6.98
CA GLY A 118 -0.55 -6.88 -5.72
C GLY A 118 -0.93 -6.01 -4.52
N THR A 119 -2.21 -6.03 -4.12
CA THR A 119 -2.71 -5.31 -2.94
C THR A 119 -2.00 -5.74 -1.65
N GLY A 120 -1.73 -7.06 -1.50
CA GLY A 120 -1.17 -7.63 -0.29
C GLY A 120 -2.00 -7.30 0.95
N CYS A 121 -1.36 -6.77 1.99
CA CYS A 121 -2.06 -6.29 3.19
C CYS A 121 -2.73 -4.91 3.03
N GLY A 122 -2.49 -4.20 1.91
CA GLY A 122 -3.06 -2.90 1.60
C GLY A 122 -2.23 -1.69 2.03
N TYR A 123 -0.97 -1.85 2.44
CA TYR A 123 -0.15 -0.72 2.90
C TYR A 123 0.21 0.23 1.75
N GLN A 124 0.73 -0.30 0.63
CA GLN A 124 1.03 0.52 -0.56
C GLN A 124 -0.25 1.16 -1.10
N THR A 125 -1.36 0.40 -1.13
CA THR A 125 -2.69 0.92 -1.50
C THR A 125 -3.10 2.10 -0.63
N ALA A 126 -2.91 2.00 0.71
CA ALA A 126 -3.25 3.07 1.65
C ALA A 126 -2.41 4.33 1.44
N VAL A 127 -1.13 4.18 1.09
CA VAL A 127 -0.24 5.31 0.76
C VAL A 127 -0.73 5.99 -0.53
N ILE A 128 -0.97 5.23 -1.60
CA ILE A 128 -1.42 5.78 -2.88
C ILE A 128 -2.81 6.43 -2.77
N ALA A 129 -3.73 5.84 -2.01
CA ALA A 129 -5.09 6.33 -1.88
C ALA A 129 -5.19 7.73 -1.26
N GLN A 130 -4.17 8.18 -0.53
CA GLN A 130 -4.09 9.53 0.00
C GLN A 130 -3.51 10.54 -0.99
N LEU A 131 -2.93 10.07 -2.10
CA LEU A 131 -2.26 10.88 -3.13
C LEU A 131 -3.03 10.88 -4.47
N ALA A 132 -3.95 9.94 -4.64
CA ALA A 132 -4.71 9.76 -5.87
C ALA A 132 -6.20 9.99 -5.66
N LYS A 133 -6.90 10.43 -6.71
CA LYS A 133 -8.35 10.60 -6.68
C LYS A 133 -9.09 9.26 -6.61
N SER A 134 -8.60 8.24 -7.35
CA SER A 134 -9.16 6.89 -7.37
C SER A 134 -8.05 5.85 -7.53
N VAL A 135 -8.10 4.79 -6.74
CA VAL A 135 -7.17 3.66 -6.79
C VAL A 135 -7.95 2.39 -7.16
N TYR A 136 -7.42 1.67 -8.12
CA TYR A 136 -7.89 0.35 -8.55
C TYR A 136 -6.82 -0.65 -8.16
N THR A 137 -7.13 -1.62 -7.29
CA THR A 137 -6.13 -2.58 -6.82
C THR A 137 -6.55 -4.01 -7.08
N VAL A 138 -5.60 -4.83 -7.52
CA VAL A 138 -5.81 -6.22 -7.91
C VAL A 138 -4.97 -7.13 -7.02
N GLU A 139 -5.60 -8.15 -6.45
CA GLU A 139 -4.94 -9.16 -5.62
C GLU A 139 -5.40 -10.56 -6.00
N ARG A 140 -4.44 -11.49 -6.13
CA ARG A 140 -4.71 -12.89 -6.46
C ARG A 140 -5.07 -13.76 -5.26
N ILE A 141 -4.70 -13.34 -4.05
CA ILE A 141 -4.89 -14.07 -2.79
C ILE A 141 -6.08 -13.46 -2.03
N LYS A 142 -7.24 -14.13 -2.10
CA LYS A 142 -8.49 -13.63 -1.55
C LYS A 142 -8.41 -13.25 -0.05
N PRO A 143 -7.81 -14.05 0.85
CA PRO A 143 -7.66 -13.66 2.25
C PRO A 143 -6.87 -12.36 2.47
N LEU A 144 -5.83 -12.10 1.66
CA LEU A 144 -5.08 -10.84 1.72
C LEU A 144 -5.93 -9.67 1.24
N LEU A 145 -6.67 -9.83 0.15
CA LEU A 145 -7.59 -8.81 -0.35
C LEU A 145 -8.64 -8.41 0.70
N GLU A 146 -9.20 -9.38 1.42
CA GLU A 146 -10.17 -9.14 2.48
C GLU A 146 -9.54 -8.42 3.68
N ARG A 147 -8.30 -8.78 4.05
CA ARG A 147 -7.52 -8.10 5.08
C ARG A 147 -7.25 -6.64 4.67
N ALA A 148 -6.82 -6.40 3.44
CA ALA A 148 -6.60 -5.06 2.91
C ALA A 148 -7.87 -4.19 2.97
N ARG A 149 -9.02 -4.73 2.56
CA ARG A 149 -10.31 -4.03 2.66
C ARG A 149 -10.64 -3.57 4.09
N LYS A 150 -10.39 -4.44 5.09
CA LYS A 150 -10.60 -4.11 6.50
C LYS A 150 -9.66 -3.00 6.96
N ASN A 151 -8.37 -3.08 6.60
CA ASN A 151 -7.36 -2.09 6.97
C ASN A 151 -7.68 -0.70 6.37
N LEU A 152 -8.03 -0.66 5.07
CA LEU A 152 -8.36 0.61 4.42
C LEU A 152 -9.66 1.22 4.96
N LYS A 153 -10.66 0.38 5.28
CA LYS A 153 -11.89 0.84 5.93
C LYS A 153 -11.60 1.45 7.31
N LEU A 154 -10.70 0.83 8.11
CA LEU A 154 -10.28 1.36 9.41
C LEU A 154 -9.62 2.74 9.29
N LEU A 155 -8.87 2.98 8.20
CA LEU A 155 -8.26 4.28 7.89
C LEU A 155 -9.23 5.29 7.25
N GLY A 156 -10.48 4.91 6.99
CA GLY A 156 -11.48 5.78 6.35
C GLY A 156 -11.23 6.02 4.86
N LEU A 157 -10.36 5.27 4.22
CA LEU A 157 -10.05 5.38 2.79
C LEU A 157 -11.16 4.73 1.96
N ARG A 158 -11.88 5.54 1.15
CA ARG A 158 -13.08 5.12 0.42
C ARG A 158 -12.94 5.19 -1.11
N ASN A 159 -11.82 5.71 -1.58
CA ASN A 159 -11.52 5.92 -3.00
C ASN A 159 -10.78 4.74 -3.63
N VAL A 160 -10.96 3.52 -3.11
CA VAL A 160 -10.28 2.30 -3.55
C VAL A 160 -11.29 1.27 -4.03
N GLU A 161 -11.13 0.82 -5.28
CA GLU A 161 -11.84 -0.34 -5.83
C GLU A 161 -10.93 -1.56 -5.83
N PHE A 162 -11.47 -2.72 -5.46
CA PHE A 162 -10.70 -3.96 -5.30
C PHE A 162 -11.19 -5.04 -6.27
N LYS A 163 -10.26 -5.73 -6.92
CA LYS A 163 -10.55 -6.88 -7.79
C LYS A 163 -9.76 -8.11 -7.32
N HIS A 164 -10.45 -9.23 -7.19
CA HIS A 164 -9.80 -10.54 -6.99
C HIS A 164 -9.44 -11.11 -8.36
N SER A 165 -8.16 -11.07 -8.72
CA SER A 165 -7.61 -11.56 -9.99
C SER A 165 -6.08 -11.68 -9.87
N ASP A 166 -5.41 -12.32 -10.83
CA ASP A 166 -3.95 -12.45 -10.83
C ASP A 166 -3.21 -11.16 -11.26
N GLY A 167 -3.91 -10.21 -11.83
CA GLY A 167 -3.34 -8.91 -12.18
C GLY A 167 -2.51 -8.87 -13.46
N SER A 168 -2.19 -10.01 -14.09
CA SER A 168 -1.37 -10.03 -15.32
C SER A 168 -1.98 -9.21 -16.46
N GLY A 169 -3.30 -9.24 -16.60
CA GLY A 169 -4.08 -8.45 -17.57
C GLY A 169 -4.46 -7.04 -17.06
N GLY A 170 -3.98 -6.61 -15.88
CA GLY A 170 -4.37 -5.33 -15.30
C GLY A 170 -5.85 -5.26 -14.94
N TRP A 171 -6.47 -4.09 -15.21
CA TRP A 171 -7.91 -3.91 -15.04
C TRP A 171 -8.52 -3.26 -16.29
N GLU A 172 -8.72 -4.07 -17.28
CA GLU A 172 -9.38 -3.63 -18.52
C GLU A 172 -10.76 -2.99 -18.24
N GLY A 173 -11.07 -1.92 -18.97
CA GLY A 173 -12.32 -1.16 -18.80
C GLY A 173 -12.28 -0.08 -17.70
N LYS A 174 -11.26 -0.02 -16.84
CA LYS A 174 -11.06 1.08 -15.87
C LYS A 174 -10.00 2.09 -16.31
N GLY A 175 -9.10 1.69 -17.20
CA GLY A 175 -8.12 2.58 -17.80
C GLY A 175 -8.71 3.68 -18.70
N PRO A 176 -7.87 4.54 -19.29
CA PRO A 176 -6.43 4.60 -19.05
C PRO A 176 -6.07 5.09 -17.65
N PHE A 177 -4.87 4.72 -17.17
CA PHE A 177 -4.36 5.08 -15.85
C PHE A 177 -3.23 6.10 -15.95
N ASP A 178 -3.24 7.11 -15.06
CA ASP A 178 -2.13 8.08 -14.93
C ASP A 178 -0.87 7.42 -14.37
N ALA A 179 -1.08 6.42 -13.50
CA ALA A 179 0.01 5.60 -13.00
C ALA A 179 -0.42 4.13 -12.81
N ILE A 180 0.53 3.23 -13.01
CA ILE A 180 0.41 1.81 -12.67
C ILE A 180 1.59 1.46 -11.78
N ILE A 181 1.35 0.73 -10.70
CA ILE A 181 2.38 0.24 -9.79
C ILE A 181 2.21 -1.27 -9.60
N THR A 182 3.30 -2.03 -9.67
CA THR A 182 3.25 -3.46 -9.38
C THR A 182 4.12 -3.80 -8.19
N THR A 183 3.59 -4.56 -7.26
CA THR A 183 4.28 -5.02 -6.04
C THR A 183 4.69 -6.49 -6.11
N ALA A 184 4.68 -7.04 -7.32
CA ALA A 184 5.18 -8.36 -7.67
C ALA A 184 5.98 -8.28 -8.97
N ALA A 185 7.03 -9.09 -9.10
CA ALA A 185 7.98 -9.04 -10.19
C ALA A 185 7.63 -10.04 -11.31
N PRO A 186 7.21 -9.61 -12.50
CA PRO A 186 7.19 -10.45 -13.69
C PRO A 186 8.61 -10.60 -14.25
N GLN A 187 8.85 -11.67 -15.01
CA GLN A 187 10.11 -11.84 -15.74
C GLN A 187 10.27 -10.82 -16.87
N GLN A 188 9.16 -10.42 -17.49
CA GLN A 188 9.08 -9.42 -18.54
C GLN A 188 7.92 -8.47 -18.28
N ILE A 189 7.99 -7.26 -18.78
CA ILE A 189 6.93 -6.25 -18.63
C ILE A 189 5.69 -6.70 -19.40
N PRO A 190 4.51 -6.88 -18.72
CA PRO A 190 3.28 -7.25 -19.40
C PRO A 190 2.82 -6.14 -20.34
N GLN A 191 2.57 -6.47 -21.62
CA GLN A 191 2.12 -5.51 -22.63
C GLN A 191 0.73 -4.94 -22.31
N GLU A 192 -0.09 -5.73 -21.63
CA GLU A 192 -1.42 -5.37 -21.16
C GLU A 192 -1.37 -4.18 -20.19
N LEU A 193 -0.34 -4.10 -19.34
CA LEU A 193 -0.17 -2.96 -18.43
C LEU A 193 0.27 -1.70 -19.18
N LEU A 194 1.18 -1.84 -20.15
CA LEU A 194 1.62 -0.72 -21.00
C LEU A 194 0.46 -0.14 -21.83
N ALA A 195 -0.40 -1.00 -22.36
CA ALA A 195 -1.57 -0.59 -23.13
C ALA A 195 -2.59 0.20 -22.29
N GLN A 196 -2.63 -0.01 -20.98
CA GLN A 196 -3.55 0.66 -20.06
C GLN A 196 -3.01 1.97 -19.48
N LEU A 197 -1.77 2.39 -19.79
CA LEU A 197 -1.24 3.70 -19.41
C LEU A 197 -1.88 4.82 -20.23
N ALA A 198 -2.19 5.93 -19.57
CA ALA A 198 -2.50 7.20 -20.22
C ALA A 198 -1.26 7.74 -20.97
N ASP A 199 -1.44 8.68 -21.89
CA ASP A 199 -0.32 9.44 -22.42
C ASP A 199 0.32 10.29 -21.32
N GLY A 200 1.64 10.26 -21.18
CA GLY A 200 2.37 10.79 -20.01
C GLY A 200 2.29 9.89 -18.77
N GLY A 201 1.50 8.83 -18.81
CA GLY A 201 1.33 7.90 -17.69
C GLY A 201 2.60 7.14 -17.33
N ARG A 202 2.70 6.71 -16.07
CA ARG A 202 3.89 6.08 -15.47
C ARG A 202 3.61 4.69 -14.96
N LEU A 203 4.41 3.71 -15.36
CA LEU A 203 4.43 2.37 -14.78
C LEU A 203 5.69 2.20 -13.94
N VAL A 204 5.53 1.88 -12.66
CA VAL A 204 6.63 1.48 -11.78
C VAL A 204 6.51 0.00 -11.48
N ILE A 205 7.51 -0.78 -11.88
CA ILE A 205 7.43 -2.23 -11.90
C ILE A 205 8.80 -2.87 -11.60
N PRO A 206 8.90 -3.81 -10.64
CA PRO A 206 10.07 -4.67 -10.52
C PRO A 206 10.05 -5.70 -11.65
N VAL A 207 11.14 -5.86 -12.36
CA VAL A 207 11.25 -6.80 -13.49
C VAL A 207 12.49 -7.66 -13.33
N GLY A 208 12.36 -8.96 -13.53
CA GLY A 208 13.47 -9.89 -13.52
C GLY A 208 13.17 -11.23 -12.84
N VAL A 209 14.20 -12.03 -12.71
CA VAL A 209 14.16 -13.33 -12.04
C VAL A 209 14.67 -13.22 -10.61
N GLU A 210 14.46 -14.25 -9.80
CA GLU A 210 14.93 -14.32 -8.42
C GLU A 210 16.43 -13.95 -8.34
N ASN A 211 16.78 -13.02 -7.43
CA ASN A 211 18.11 -12.43 -7.22
C ASN A 211 18.61 -11.44 -8.30
N HIS A 212 17.84 -11.18 -9.37
CA HIS A 212 18.20 -10.20 -10.39
C HIS A 212 16.94 -9.44 -10.84
N GLN A 213 16.48 -8.51 -10.00
CA GLN A 213 15.32 -7.69 -10.31
C GLN A 213 15.70 -6.21 -10.29
N GLU A 214 15.26 -5.50 -11.30
CA GLU A 214 15.37 -4.05 -11.43
C GLU A 214 14.01 -3.41 -11.22
N LEU A 215 13.95 -2.43 -10.35
CA LEU A 215 12.79 -1.53 -10.28
C LEU A 215 12.87 -0.56 -11.45
N ARG A 216 11.93 -0.65 -12.37
CA ARG A 216 11.89 0.18 -13.57
C ARG A 216 10.75 1.17 -13.51
N LEU A 217 11.03 2.39 -13.99
CA LEU A 217 10.04 3.38 -14.34
C LEU A 217 9.88 3.38 -15.85
N ILE A 218 8.66 3.21 -16.33
CA ILE A 218 8.32 3.34 -17.75
C ILE A 218 7.36 4.51 -17.90
N VAL A 219 7.68 5.46 -18.77
CA VAL A 219 6.84 6.62 -19.09
C VAL A 219 6.34 6.49 -20.51
N ARG A 220 5.03 6.54 -20.71
CA ARG A 220 4.42 6.56 -22.02
C ARG A 220 4.52 7.96 -22.63
N GLN A 221 5.00 8.05 -23.87
CA GLN A 221 5.03 9.29 -24.68
C GLN A 221 4.41 9.01 -26.04
N GLY A 222 3.12 9.24 -26.16
CA GLY A 222 2.35 8.90 -27.35
C GLY A 222 2.35 7.39 -27.61
N LYS A 223 3.11 6.96 -28.65
CA LYS A 223 3.28 5.54 -29.00
C LYS A 223 4.54 4.89 -28.43
N GLU A 224 5.43 5.67 -27.83
CA GLU A 224 6.73 5.23 -27.32
C GLU A 224 6.70 5.05 -25.80
N PHE A 225 7.65 4.27 -25.28
CA PHE A 225 7.84 4.01 -23.86
C PHE A 225 9.31 4.24 -23.51
N ILE A 226 9.54 5.23 -22.63
CA ILE A 226 10.88 5.54 -22.11
C ILE A 226 11.05 4.78 -20.80
N THR A 227 12.14 4.01 -20.68
CA THR A 227 12.43 3.21 -19.50
C THR A 227 13.67 3.72 -18.78
N GLU A 228 13.56 3.84 -17.44
CA GLU A 228 14.63 4.18 -16.51
C GLU A 228 14.72 3.10 -15.43
N ILE A 229 15.94 2.69 -15.05
CA ILE A 229 16.18 1.82 -13.90
C ILE A 229 16.30 2.71 -12.67
N LEU A 230 15.41 2.51 -11.70
CA LEU A 230 15.38 3.29 -10.47
C LEU A 230 16.25 2.70 -9.36
N ASP A 231 16.28 1.35 -9.25
CA ASP A 231 16.95 0.64 -8.15
C ASP A 231 17.08 -0.86 -8.45
N LEU A 232 17.92 -1.56 -7.67
CA LEU A 232 17.93 -3.02 -7.58
C LEU A 232 17.06 -3.45 -6.42
N VAL A 233 16.14 -4.38 -6.64
CA VAL A 233 15.10 -4.76 -5.67
C VAL A 233 14.90 -6.26 -5.59
N ARG A 234 14.13 -6.68 -4.58
CA ARG A 234 13.69 -8.07 -4.43
C ARG A 234 12.21 -8.13 -4.08
N PHE A 235 11.41 -8.59 -5.02
CA PHE A 235 9.97 -8.79 -4.88
C PHE A 235 9.60 -10.27 -5.08
N VAL A 236 8.42 -10.62 -4.56
CA VAL A 236 7.77 -11.90 -4.88
C VAL A 236 7.43 -11.95 -6.37
N PRO A 237 7.42 -13.14 -7.00
CA PRO A 237 7.09 -13.26 -8.42
C PRO A 237 5.63 -12.90 -8.70
N LEU A 238 5.38 -12.28 -9.85
CA LEU A 238 4.04 -12.11 -10.40
C LEU A 238 3.56 -13.47 -10.95
N LEU A 239 2.62 -14.09 -10.26
CA LEU A 239 2.12 -15.43 -10.59
C LEU A 239 0.72 -15.34 -11.21
N VAL A 240 0.47 -16.19 -12.21
CA VAL A 240 -0.85 -16.35 -12.86
C VAL A 240 -1.78 -17.19 -11.97
N GLY A 241 -3.06 -16.94 -12.07
CA GLY A 241 -4.11 -17.66 -11.36
C GLY A 241 -4.46 -17.08 -9.99
N GLN A 242 -5.65 -17.44 -9.50
CA GLN A 242 -6.23 -16.94 -8.25
C GLN A 242 -6.07 -17.96 -7.12
N VAL A 243 -5.98 -17.46 -5.87
CA VAL A 243 -5.96 -18.27 -4.65
C VAL A 243 -7.15 -17.88 -3.79
N HIS A 244 -7.98 -18.88 -3.43
CA HIS A 244 -9.23 -18.66 -2.70
C HIS A 244 -9.14 -18.96 -1.20
N HIS A 245 -8.12 -19.71 -0.75
CA HIS A 245 -7.94 -20.18 0.62
C HIS A 245 -6.57 -19.83 1.16
#